data_39ee176071c051e298aff9bfb45338fb
#
_entry.id   39ee176071c051e298aff9bfb45338fb
#
_cell.length_a   1.000
_cell.length_b   1.000
_cell.length_c   1.000
_cell.angle_alpha   90.00
_cell.angle_beta   90.00
_cell.angle_gamma   90.00
#
_symmetry.space_group_name_H-M   'P 1'
#
loop_
_entity.id
_entity.type
_entity.pdbx_description
1 polymer ?
#
loop_
_entity_poly.entity_id
_entity_poly.type
_entity_poly.pdbx_seq_one_letter_code
_entity_poly.pdbx_strand_id
1 'polypeptide(L)'
;KASGRSHAHKIQAAIAMEQRARVMGKSEAAAVYRSFINMMKRKTKKMNEAAYAGNLGFEELVKFHSKATPQQKKELSSHIKNKKHKEFRDLIHNVTGVKLHKSVNEDSSPYNEWTYAEPVKYSKHLTKTFGQPDELTGERAVWYGKDGFKRIVVLDEHILHGSPAPHYDFVYSYIDLKVPHEFAEDMVNSSESILLDFLKNEVGARCGSLTANAVTLNYVLDIV
;
A
#
# COMPACT_ATOMS: atom_id res chain seq x y z
N LYS A 1 3.82 -17.90 24.28
CA LYS A 1 2.71 -16.93 24.14
C LYS A 1 2.87 -16.27 22.78
N ALA A 2 1.88 -16.41 21.89
CA ALA A 2 1.91 -15.72 20.58
C ALA A 2 1.93 -14.21 20.82
N SER A 3 2.94 -13.51 20.29
CA SER A 3 3.02 -12.05 20.43
C SER A 3 1.80 -11.42 19.72
N GLY A 4 1.10 -10.52 20.39
CA GLY A 4 -0.04 -9.77 19.84
C GLY A 4 0.31 -8.79 18.71
N ARG A 5 1.52 -8.89 18.15
CA ARG A 5 1.98 -8.02 17.05
C ARG A 5 1.27 -8.33 15.75
N SER A 6 0.94 -7.29 14.99
CA SER A 6 0.32 -7.43 13.67
C SER A 6 1.17 -8.26 12.70
N HIS A 7 0.54 -8.76 11.63
CA HIS A 7 1.22 -9.55 10.59
C HIS A 7 2.38 -8.76 9.96
N ALA A 8 2.18 -7.49 9.68
CA ALA A 8 3.19 -6.57 9.15
C ALA A 8 4.40 -6.45 10.09
N HIS A 9 4.16 -6.17 11.38
CA HIS A 9 5.23 -6.10 12.38
C HIS A 9 6.08 -7.37 12.47
N LYS A 10 5.46 -8.54 12.30
CA LYS A 10 6.18 -9.83 12.33
C LYS A 10 7.12 -9.97 11.13
N ILE A 11 6.69 -9.51 9.96
CA ILE A 11 7.53 -9.54 8.74
C ILE A 11 8.68 -8.55 8.87
N GLN A 12 8.42 -7.30 9.27
CA GLN A 12 9.44 -6.27 9.46
C GLN A 12 10.52 -6.72 10.45
N ALA A 13 10.10 -7.24 11.61
CA ALA A 13 11.03 -7.77 12.60
C ALA A 13 11.89 -8.91 12.03
N ALA A 14 11.30 -9.80 11.23
CA ALA A 14 12.03 -10.91 10.62
C ALA A 14 13.04 -10.42 9.56
N ILE A 15 12.71 -9.40 8.77
CA ILE A 15 13.61 -8.78 7.78
C ILE A 15 14.81 -8.15 8.51
N ALA A 16 14.56 -7.34 9.53
CA ALA A 16 15.63 -6.72 10.31
C ALA A 16 16.56 -7.75 10.97
N MET A 17 15.99 -8.84 11.48
CA MET A 17 16.79 -9.92 12.10
C MET A 17 17.57 -10.72 11.06
N GLU A 18 17.02 -10.94 9.86
CA GLU A 18 17.72 -11.61 8.76
C GLU A 18 18.93 -10.79 8.31
N GLN A 19 18.75 -9.48 8.09
CA GLN A 19 19.82 -8.56 7.72
C GLN A 19 20.93 -8.54 8.79
N ARG A 20 20.54 -8.38 10.06
CA ARG A 20 21.50 -8.40 11.17
C ARG A 20 22.26 -9.73 11.23
N ALA A 21 21.61 -10.87 11.04
CA ALA A 21 22.25 -12.17 11.02
C ALA A 21 23.28 -12.30 9.87
N ARG A 22 22.96 -11.73 8.71
CA ARG A 22 23.89 -11.69 7.56
C ARG A 22 25.14 -10.86 7.85
N VAL A 23 24.96 -9.64 8.36
CA VAL A 23 26.09 -8.76 8.72
C VAL A 23 26.97 -9.41 9.77
N MET A 24 26.41 -10.19 10.70
CA MET A 24 27.14 -10.92 11.73
C MET A 24 27.75 -12.24 11.24
N GLY A 25 27.64 -12.59 9.95
CA GLY A 25 28.13 -13.85 9.38
C GLY A 25 27.36 -15.11 9.84
N LYS A 26 26.17 -14.93 10.47
CA LYS A 26 25.35 -16.05 11.00
C LYS A 26 24.40 -16.57 9.91
N SER A 27 24.96 -17.28 8.93
CA SER A 27 24.23 -17.76 7.74
C SER A 27 23.03 -18.65 8.05
N GLU A 28 23.14 -19.54 9.03
CA GLU A 28 22.04 -20.43 9.45
C GLU A 28 20.86 -19.64 10.05
N ALA A 29 21.17 -18.68 10.93
CA ALA A 29 20.14 -17.82 11.49
C ALA A 29 19.46 -16.96 10.42
N ALA A 30 20.23 -16.43 9.45
CA ALA A 30 19.69 -15.69 8.31
C ALA A 30 18.75 -16.56 7.48
N ALA A 31 19.11 -17.84 7.23
CA ALA A 31 18.28 -18.79 6.49
C ALA A 31 16.93 -19.07 7.18
N VAL A 32 16.93 -19.19 8.52
CA VAL A 32 15.69 -19.38 9.30
C VAL A 32 14.76 -18.16 9.13
N TYR A 33 15.29 -16.93 9.28
CA TYR A 33 14.48 -15.74 9.07
C TYR A 33 14.00 -15.61 7.63
N ARG A 34 14.82 -15.95 6.64
CA ARG A 34 14.45 -15.97 5.22
C ARG A 34 13.29 -16.94 4.97
N SER A 35 13.35 -18.15 5.54
CA SER A 35 12.28 -19.13 5.43
C SER A 35 10.97 -18.61 6.02
N PHE A 36 11.02 -17.97 7.20
CA PHE A 36 9.85 -17.33 7.84
C PHE A 36 9.28 -16.21 6.98
N ILE A 37 10.12 -15.32 6.44
CA ILE A 37 9.70 -14.22 5.54
C ILE A 37 8.98 -14.80 4.31
N ASN A 38 9.54 -15.82 3.67
CA ASN A 38 8.94 -16.48 2.51
C ASN A 38 7.59 -17.12 2.83
N MET A 39 7.46 -17.77 3.99
CA MET A 39 6.19 -18.32 4.46
C MET A 39 5.16 -17.20 4.66
N MET A 40 5.55 -16.10 5.28
CA MET A 40 4.67 -14.96 5.52
C MET A 40 4.29 -14.26 4.20
N LYS A 41 5.22 -14.12 3.23
CA LYS A 41 4.91 -13.62 1.88
C LYS A 41 3.90 -14.50 1.14
N ARG A 42 3.97 -15.83 1.27
CA ARG A 42 2.96 -16.75 0.70
C ARG A 42 1.58 -16.55 1.36
N LYS A 43 1.54 -16.34 2.68
CA LYS A 43 0.29 -15.98 3.38
C LYS A 43 -0.28 -14.67 2.87
N THR A 44 0.55 -13.67 2.74
CA THR A 44 0.25 -12.36 2.17
C THR A 44 -0.33 -12.50 0.76
N LYS A 45 0.34 -13.24 -0.14
CA LYS A 45 -0.15 -13.49 -1.51
C LYS A 45 -1.55 -14.10 -1.53
N LYS A 46 -1.83 -15.07 -0.64
CA LYS A 46 -3.17 -15.66 -0.53
C LYS A 46 -4.22 -14.67 0.01
N MET A 47 -3.83 -13.75 0.89
CA MET A 47 -4.70 -12.67 1.37
C MET A 47 -4.95 -11.63 0.27
N ASN A 48 -3.97 -11.34 -0.58
CA ASN A 48 -4.08 -10.39 -1.69
C ASN A 48 -4.92 -10.89 -2.86
N GLU A 49 -4.85 -12.17 -3.19
CA GLU A 49 -5.76 -12.75 -4.17
C GLU A 49 -7.23 -12.53 -3.77
N ALA A 50 -7.46 -12.35 -2.48
CA ALA A 50 -8.76 -12.00 -1.92
C ALA A 50 -9.07 -10.49 -1.90
N ALA A 51 -8.05 -9.62 -1.84
CA ALA A 51 -8.20 -8.16 -1.74
C ALA A 51 -8.23 -7.44 -3.11
N TYR A 52 -8.02 -8.15 -4.22
CA TYR A 52 -7.88 -7.56 -5.56
C TYR A 52 -9.17 -6.99 -6.16
N ALA A 53 -10.22 -6.96 -5.42
CA ALA A 53 -11.52 -6.61 -5.96
C ALA A 53 -11.97 -5.22 -5.49
N GLY A 54 -11.37 -4.19 -6.02
CA GLY A 54 -11.62 -2.77 -5.75
C GLY A 54 -12.90 -2.46 -4.97
N ASN A 55 -12.81 -1.71 -3.89
CA ASN A 55 -13.89 -1.32 -2.98
C ASN A 55 -14.45 -2.42 -2.06
N LEU A 56 -13.82 -3.60 -1.98
CA LEU A 56 -14.18 -4.62 -1.01
C LEU A 56 -13.33 -4.43 0.24
N GLY A 57 -13.94 -3.99 1.34
CA GLY A 57 -13.27 -3.94 2.63
C GLY A 57 -12.95 -5.34 3.17
N PHE A 58 -12.03 -5.40 4.12
CA PHE A 58 -11.64 -6.67 4.76
C PHE A 58 -12.83 -7.36 5.44
N GLU A 59 -13.74 -6.58 6.02
CA GLU A 59 -14.94 -7.11 6.71
C GLU A 59 -15.91 -7.78 5.75
N GLU A 60 -16.15 -7.18 4.57
CA GLU A 60 -17.01 -7.76 3.54
C GLU A 60 -16.41 -9.05 2.98
N LEU A 61 -15.08 -9.08 2.84
CA LEU A 61 -14.39 -10.28 2.40
C LEU A 61 -14.50 -11.43 3.41
N VAL A 62 -14.32 -11.13 4.71
CA VAL A 62 -14.52 -12.09 5.79
C VAL A 62 -15.97 -12.59 5.78
N LYS A 63 -16.94 -11.68 5.62
CA LYS A 63 -18.37 -12.01 5.53
C LYS A 63 -18.69 -12.88 4.34
N PHE A 64 -18.06 -12.61 3.18
CA PHE A 64 -18.17 -13.47 2.01
C PHE A 64 -17.63 -14.88 2.29
N HIS A 65 -16.39 -14.96 2.77
CA HIS A 65 -15.74 -16.24 3.03
C HIS A 65 -16.46 -17.10 4.08
N SER A 66 -17.17 -16.48 5.02
CA SER A 66 -17.97 -17.21 6.02
C SER A 66 -19.27 -17.78 5.45
N LYS A 67 -19.84 -17.15 4.43
CA LYS A 67 -21.14 -17.52 3.84
C LYS A 67 -21.07 -18.25 2.50
N ALA A 68 -20.00 -18.03 1.74
CA ALA A 68 -19.85 -18.56 0.40
C ALA A 68 -19.57 -20.06 0.38
N THR A 69 -20.19 -20.74 -0.58
CA THR A 69 -19.90 -22.14 -0.89
C THR A 69 -18.50 -22.29 -1.49
N PRO A 70 -17.91 -23.52 -1.49
CA PRO A 70 -16.64 -23.77 -2.17
C PRO A 70 -16.64 -23.38 -3.65
N GLN A 71 -17.76 -23.57 -4.33
CA GLN A 71 -17.94 -23.19 -5.73
C GLN A 71 -17.90 -21.67 -5.91
N GLN A 72 -18.63 -20.92 -5.10
CA GLN A 72 -18.62 -19.45 -5.12
C GLN A 72 -17.23 -18.85 -4.81
N LYS A 73 -16.45 -19.48 -3.95
CA LYS A 73 -15.05 -19.08 -3.68
C LYS A 73 -14.15 -19.28 -4.91
N LYS A 74 -14.37 -20.36 -5.68
CA LYS A 74 -13.67 -20.57 -6.96
C LYS A 74 -14.08 -19.56 -8.02
N GLU A 75 -15.37 -19.26 -8.11
CA GLU A 75 -15.90 -18.24 -9.02
C GLU A 75 -15.34 -16.85 -8.72
N LEU A 76 -15.28 -16.47 -7.43
CA LEU A 76 -14.67 -15.22 -7.00
C LEU A 76 -13.22 -15.12 -7.49
N SER A 77 -12.42 -16.17 -7.26
CA SER A 77 -11.03 -16.24 -7.71
C SER A 77 -10.89 -16.15 -9.24
N SER A 78 -11.83 -16.76 -9.96
CA SER A 78 -11.90 -16.69 -11.42
C SER A 78 -12.24 -15.28 -11.92
N HIS A 79 -13.20 -14.60 -11.29
CA HIS A 79 -13.58 -13.22 -11.65
C HIS A 79 -12.44 -12.25 -11.41
N ILE A 80 -11.71 -12.40 -10.29
CA ILE A 80 -10.50 -11.63 -9.99
C ILE A 80 -9.44 -11.83 -11.08
N LYS A 81 -9.10 -13.10 -11.37
CA LYS A 81 -8.07 -13.45 -12.36
C LYS A 81 -8.40 -12.93 -13.76
N ASN A 82 -9.68 -12.94 -14.13
CA ASN A 82 -10.14 -12.54 -15.45
C ASN A 82 -10.61 -11.08 -15.52
N LYS A 83 -10.37 -10.28 -14.49
CA LYS A 83 -10.76 -8.86 -14.38
C LYS A 83 -12.25 -8.59 -14.63
N LYS A 84 -13.10 -9.54 -14.26
CA LYS A 84 -14.57 -9.45 -14.41
C LYS A 84 -15.17 -8.71 -13.21
N HIS A 85 -15.01 -7.38 -13.18
CA HIS A 85 -15.37 -6.54 -12.04
C HIS A 85 -16.90 -6.50 -11.75
N LYS A 86 -17.74 -6.61 -12.76
CA LYS A 86 -19.19 -6.61 -12.58
C LYS A 86 -19.64 -7.93 -11.92
N GLU A 87 -19.27 -9.05 -12.50
CA GLU A 87 -19.59 -10.39 -12.02
C GLU A 87 -19.04 -10.62 -10.61
N PHE A 88 -17.88 -10.07 -10.32
CA PHE A 88 -17.31 -10.06 -8.98
C PHE A 88 -18.21 -9.34 -7.98
N ARG A 89 -18.66 -8.10 -8.27
CA ARG A 89 -19.54 -7.34 -7.38
C ARG A 89 -20.88 -8.03 -7.19
N ASP A 90 -21.45 -8.57 -8.28
CA ASP A 90 -22.74 -9.27 -8.25
C ASP A 90 -22.64 -10.53 -7.38
N LEU A 91 -21.53 -11.29 -7.48
CA LEU A 91 -21.30 -12.46 -6.64
C LEU A 91 -21.18 -12.08 -5.15
N ILE A 92 -20.42 -11.04 -4.81
CA ILE A 92 -20.32 -10.54 -3.42
C ILE A 92 -21.70 -10.12 -2.92
N HIS A 93 -22.44 -9.35 -3.70
CA HIS A 93 -23.78 -8.90 -3.33
C HIS A 93 -24.73 -10.08 -3.06
N ASN A 94 -24.76 -11.06 -3.94
CA ASN A 94 -25.63 -12.23 -3.83
C ASN A 94 -25.32 -13.07 -2.58
N VAL A 95 -24.07 -13.15 -2.16
CA VAL A 95 -23.65 -13.96 -1.00
C VAL A 95 -23.75 -13.19 0.31
N THR A 96 -23.42 -11.90 0.31
CA THR A 96 -23.29 -11.11 1.55
C THR A 96 -24.46 -10.17 1.81
N GLY A 97 -25.25 -9.85 0.77
CA GLY A 97 -26.25 -8.78 0.78
C GLY A 97 -25.62 -7.37 0.70
N VAL A 98 -24.30 -7.26 0.65
CA VAL A 98 -23.60 -5.98 0.58
C VAL A 98 -23.55 -5.51 -0.87
N LYS A 99 -24.19 -4.37 -1.18
CA LYS A 99 -24.03 -3.69 -2.46
C LYS A 99 -22.67 -3.04 -2.51
N LEU A 100 -21.77 -3.61 -3.31
CA LEU A 100 -20.55 -2.91 -3.68
C LEU A 100 -20.95 -1.87 -4.74
N HIS A 101 -21.03 -0.63 -4.31
CA HIS A 101 -21.33 0.44 -5.24
C HIS A 101 -20.21 0.54 -6.27
N LYS A 102 -20.55 0.67 -7.59
CA LYS A 102 -19.70 1.46 -8.48
C LYS A 102 -19.38 2.71 -7.70
N SER A 103 -18.14 3.13 -7.69
CA SER A 103 -17.79 4.46 -7.18
C SER A 103 -18.44 5.52 -8.08
N VAL A 104 -19.74 5.69 -7.93
CA VAL A 104 -20.44 6.84 -8.47
C VAL A 104 -20.36 7.87 -7.36
N ASN A 105 -19.41 8.76 -7.46
CA ASN A 105 -19.40 9.97 -6.69
C ASN A 105 -20.61 10.82 -7.14
N GLU A 106 -21.75 10.67 -6.48
CA GLU A 106 -22.90 11.57 -6.61
C GLU A 106 -22.67 12.90 -5.89
N ASP A 107 -21.49 13.12 -5.36
CA ASP A 107 -21.12 14.37 -4.71
C ASP A 107 -20.41 15.28 -5.72
N SER A 108 -20.61 16.58 -5.62
CA SER A 108 -19.90 17.61 -6.40
C SER A 108 -18.39 17.70 -6.03
N SER A 109 -17.81 16.58 -5.73
CA SER A 109 -16.41 16.43 -5.35
C SER A 109 -15.52 16.67 -6.56
N PRO A 110 -14.43 17.44 -6.42
CA PRO A 110 -13.48 17.66 -7.50
C PRO A 110 -12.75 16.38 -7.96
N TYR A 111 -12.96 15.27 -7.26
CA TYR A 111 -12.40 13.94 -7.56
C TYR A 111 -13.41 13.01 -8.26
N ASN A 112 -14.46 13.53 -8.89
CA ASN A 112 -15.53 12.72 -9.50
C ASN A 112 -15.07 11.89 -10.69
N GLU A 113 -14.00 12.32 -11.36
CA GLU A 113 -13.42 11.61 -12.51
C GLU A 113 -12.45 10.49 -12.11
N TRP A 114 -12.10 10.42 -10.82
CA TRP A 114 -11.17 9.43 -10.33
C TRP A 114 -11.80 8.05 -10.23
N THR A 115 -10.99 7.04 -10.54
CA THR A 115 -11.41 5.64 -10.70
C THR A 115 -11.44 4.89 -9.38
N TYR A 116 -10.46 5.17 -8.50
CA TYR A 116 -10.21 4.38 -7.30
C TYR A 116 -10.72 5.07 -6.04
N ALA A 117 -11.43 4.29 -5.22
CA ALA A 117 -12.08 4.83 -4.03
C ALA A 117 -11.11 5.25 -2.92
N GLU A 118 -10.01 4.51 -2.73
CA GLU A 118 -9.00 4.82 -1.72
C GLU A 118 -8.30 6.14 -1.98
N PRO A 119 -7.75 6.41 -3.18
CA PRO A 119 -7.22 7.73 -3.54
C PRO A 119 -8.24 8.85 -3.36
N VAL A 120 -9.49 8.66 -3.80
CA VAL A 120 -10.58 9.64 -3.61
C VAL A 120 -10.83 9.92 -2.13
N LYS A 121 -10.99 8.87 -1.32
CA LYS A 121 -11.21 9.00 0.13
C LYS A 121 -10.06 9.71 0.81
N TYR A 122 -8.84 9.35 0.43
CA TYR A 122 -7.64 9.94 1.01
C TYR A 122 -7.45 11.40 0.59
N SER A 123 -7.69 11.74 -0.67
CA SER A 123 -7.65 13.11 -1.17
C SER A 123 -8.71 14.00 -0.50
N LYS A 124 -9.92 13.50 -0.27
CA LYS A 124 -10.96 14.20 0.54
C LYS A 124 -10.48 14.45 1.97
N HIS A 125 -9.78 13.48 2.58
CA HIS A 125 -9.20 13.64 3.90
C HIS A 125 -8.10 14.71 3.91
N LEU A 126 -7.17 14.70 2.93
CA LEU A 126 -6.13 15.72 2.81
C LEU A 126 -6.71 17.10 2.51
N THR A 127 -7.75 17.19 1.67
CA THR A 127 -8.48 18.45 1.41
C THR A 127 -9.07 19.02 2.70
N LYS A 128 -9.63 18.18 3.55
CA LYS A 128 -10.17 18.61 4.86
C LYS A 128 -9.06 19.07 5.81
N THR A 129 -7.87 18.45 5.74
CA THR A 129 -6.75 18.72 6.64
C THR A 129 -5.91 19.92 6.19
N PHE A 130 -5.61 20.03 4.90
CA PHE A 130 -4.65 20.99 4.35
C PHE A 130 -5.29 22.07 3.44
N GLY A 131 -6.60 21.97 3.19
CA GLY A 131 -7.28 22.79 2.20
C GLY A 131 -7.28 22.14 0.81
N GLN A 132 -7.80 22.88 -0.17
CA GLN A 132 -7.81 22.41 -1.56
C GLN A 132 -6.39 22.10 -2.03
N PRO A 133 -6.22 21.11 -2.92
CA PRO A 133 -4.92 20.87 -3.53
C PRO A 133 -4.47 22.06 -4.38
N ASP A 134 -3.18 22.32 -4.42
CA ASP A 134 -2.56 23.35 -5.23
C ASP A 134 -2.65 23.01 -6.75
N GLU A 135 -2.61 21.71 -7.07
CA GLU A 135 -2.88 21.19 -8.41
C GLU A 135 -3.90 20.05 -8.33
N LEU A 136 -4.86 20.05 -9.25
CA LEU A 136 -5.85 18.99 -9.38
C LEU A 136 -6.10 18.67 -10.85
N THR A 137 -6.01 17.40 -11.21
CA THR A 137 -6.34 16.87 -12.52
C THR A 137 -7.24 15.64 -12.40
N GLY A 138 -7.67 15.08 -13.53
CA GLY A 138 -8.39 13.80 -13.56
C GLY A 138 -7.62 12.60 -13.01
N GLU A 139 -6.30 12.73 -12.78
CA GLU A 139 -5.42 11.62 -12.38
C GLU A 139 -4.61 11.89 -11.11
N ARG A 140 -4.51 13.16 -10.67
CA ARG A 140 -3.70 13.52 -9.50
C ARG A 140 -4.18 14.75 -8.77
N ALA A 141 -3.85 14.79 -7.47
CA ALA A 141 -3.93 15.97 -6.63
C ALA A 141 -2.58 16.22 -5.94
N VAL A 142 -2.15 17.50 -5.87
CA VAL A 142 -0.86 17.89 -5.31
C VAL A 142 -1.04 18.98 -4.27
N TRP A 143 -0.38 18.82 -3.12
CA TRP A 143 -0.26 19.83 -2.08
C TRP A 143 1.22 20.16 -1.89
N TYR A 144 1.57 21.45 -1.88
CA TYR A 144 2.94 21.90 -1.66
C TYR A 144 3.14 22.42 -0.24
N GLY A 145 4.31 22.14 0.35
CA GLY A 145 4.73 22.70 1.63
C GLY A 145 3.81 22.37 2.80
N LYS A 146 3.23 21.17 2.81
CA LYS A 146 2.34 20.73 3.90
C LYS A 146 3.03 19.68 4.76
N ASP A 147 2.83 19.80 6.08
CA ASP A 147 3.25 18.81 7.09
C ASP A 147 4.74 18.41 7.00
N GLY A 148 5.61 19.38 6.67
CA GLY A 148 7.05 19.16 6.51
C GLY A 148 7.48 18.55 5.18
N PHE A 149 6.53 18.16 4.32
CA PHE A 149 6.85 17.69 2.98
C PHE A 149 6.97 18.86 1.99
N LYS A 150 7.94 18.77 1.09
CA LYS A 150 8.04 19.68 -0.05
C LYS A 150 6.79 19.61 -0.92
N ARG A 151 6.34 18.39 -1.21
CA ARG A 151 5.07 18.13 -1.87
C ARG A 151 4.51 16.77 -1.48
N ILE A 152 3.20 16.71 -1.49
CA ILE A 152 2.40 15.50 -1.35
C ILE A 152 1.64 15.33 -2.65
N VAL A 153 1.70 14.15 -3.24
CA VAL A 153 0.98 13.81 -4.48
C VAL A 153 0.11 12.60 -4.19
N VAL A 154 -1.18 12.70 -4.50
CA VAL A 154 -2.07 11.54 -4.54
C VAL A 154 -2.40 11.27 -6.00
N LEU A 155 -2.18 10.05 -6.44
CA LEU A 155 -2.49 9.59 -7.79
C LEU A 155 -3.75 8.74 -7.78
N ASP A 156 -4.56 8.83 -8.84
CA ASP A 156 -5.69 7.93 -9.06
C ASP A 156 -5.19 6.59 -9.60
N GLU A 157 -4.46 5.86 -8.75
CA GLU A 157 -3.87 4.57 -9.08
C GLU A 157 -3.92 3.60 -7.90
N HIS A 158 -3.79 2.31 -8.20
CA HIS A 158 -3.61 1.25 -7.22
C HIS A 158 -2.39 0.41 -7.59
N ILE A 159 -1.22 0.81 -7.09
CA ILE A 159 -0.01 -0.01 -7.22
C ILE A 159 0.05 -0.94 -6.03
N LEU A 160 -0.13 -2.24 -6.27
CA LEU A 160 -0.05 -3.23 -5.20
C LEU A 160 1.39 -3.39 -4.72
N HIS A 161 1.62 -3.03 -3.47
CA HIS A 161 2.89 -3.21 -2.78
C HIS A 161 2.79 -4.36 -1.76
N GLY A 162 3.75 -5.30 -1.85
CA GLY A 162 3.69 -6.55 -1.07
C GLY A 162 4.40 -6.52 0.28
N SER A 163 5.13 -5.47 0.61
CA SER A 163 5.98 -5.40 1.79
C SER A 163 5.71 -4.10 2.58
N PRO A 164 5.70 -4.13 3.92
CA PRO A 164 5.78 -5.30 4.81
C PRO A 164 4.49 -6.11 4.90
N ALA A 165 3.39 -5.54 4.46
CA ALA A 165 2.09 -6.18 4.29
C ALA A 165 1.46 -5.63 3.01
N PRO A 166 0.58 -6.41 2.31
CA PRO A 166 -0.07 -5.93 1.12
C PRO A 166 -0.88 -4.66 1.36
N HIS A 167 -0.61 -3.65 0.58
CA HIS A 167 -1.35 -2.40 0.53
C HIS A 167 -1.23 -1.79 -0.85
N TYR A 168 -2.07 -0.79 -1.13
CA TYR A 168 -1.96 -0.03 -2.35
C TYR A 168 -1.16 1.24 -2.12
N ASP A 169 -0.18 1.48 -2.99
CA ASP A 169 0.55 2.73 -3.07
C ASP A 169 -0.18 3.67 -4.02
N PHE A 170 -0.51 4.86 -3.53
CA PHE A 170 -1.12 5.94 -4.30
C PHE A 170 -0.78 7.33 -3.72
N VAL A 171 -0.06 7.37 -2.58
CA VAL A 171 0.42 8.59 -1.94
C VAL A 171 1.91 8.68 -2.08
N TYR A 172 2.39 9.76 -2.64
CA TYR A 172 3.80 10.10 -2.81
C TYR A 172 4.12 11.33 -1.99
N SER A 173 5.19 11.29 -1.22
CA SER A 173 5.64 12.42 -0.39
C SER A 173 7.11 12.67 -0.60
N TYR A 174 7.48 13.91 -0.78
CA TYR A 174 8.86 14.30 -1.12
C TYR A 174 9.40 15.30 -0.12
N ILE A 175 10.69 15.20 0.19
CA ILE A 175 11.46 16.16 0.97
C ILE A 175 12.68 16.61 0.16
N ASP A 176 13.18 17.81 0.43
CA ASP A 176 14.48 18.25 -0.06
C ASP A 176 15.58 17.56 0.75
N LEU A 177 16.32 16.69 0.10
CA LEU A 177 17.45 16.01 0.69
C LEU A 177 18.49 15.68 -0.37
N LYS A 178 19.70 16.21 -0.21
CA LYS A 178 20.82 15.85 -1.08
C LYS A 178 21.46 14.56 -0.53
N VAL A 179 21.20 13.46 -1.20
CA VAL A 179 21.78 12.15 -0.86
C VAL A 179 23.13 12.00 -1.57
N PRO A 180 24.23 11.71 -0.86
CA PRO A 180 25.48 11.29 -1.48
C PRO A 180 25.29 9.99 -2.26
N HIS A 181 25.94 9.88 -3.42
CA HIS A 181 25.76 8.72 -4.33
C HIS A 181 26.12 7.37 -3.68
N GLU A 182 27.03 7.36 -2.72
CA GLU A 182 27.45 6.17 -1.99
C GLU A 182 26.30 5.51 -1.20
N PHE A 183 25.29 6.27 -0.77
CA PHE A 183 24.14 5.72 -0.04
C PHE A 183 22.99 5.24 -0.94
N ALA A 184 23.06 5.50 -2.24
CA ALA A 184 21.95 5.21 -3.17
C ALA A 184 21.58 3.74 -3.21
N GLU A 185 22.57 2.86 -3.29
CA GLU A 185 22.37 1.41 -3.35
C GLU A 185 21.74 0.87 -2.05
N ASP A 186 22.22 1.32 -0.90
CA ASP A 186 21.69 0.91 0.39
C ASP A 186 20.24 1.36 0.58
N MET A 187 19.90 2.58 0.14
CA MET A 187 18.54 3.09 0.20
C MET A 187 17.58 2.30 -0.68
N VAL A 188 17.91 2.10 -1.95
CA VAL A 188 17.06 1.37 -2.91
C VAL A 188 16.90 -0.09 -2.48
N ASN A 189 17.95 -0.71 -1.95
CA ASN A 189 17.91 -2.08 -1.45
C ASN A 189 17.13 -2.21 -0.13
N SER A 190 17.02 -1.12 0.65
CA SER A 190 16.34 -1.14 1.94
C SER A 190 14.82 -1.12 1.81
N SER A 191 14.28 -0.44 0.81
CA SER A 191 12.82 -0.34 0.58
C SER A 191 12.48 0.03 -0.86
N GLU A 192 11.58 -0.74 -1.48
CA GLU A 192 10.99 -0.43 -2.79
C GLU A 192 10.12 0.84 -2.79
N SER A 193 9.84 1.38 -1.60
CA SER A 193 9.04 2.60 -1.43
C SER A 193 9.86 3.89 -1.51
N ILE A 194 11.20 3.81 -1.50
CA ILE A 194 12.09 4.97 -1.57
C ILE A 194 12.27 5.40 -3.02
N LEU A 195 12.13 6.70 -3.26
CA LEU A 195 12.30 7.36 -4.56
C LEU A 195 13.44 8.36 -4.46
N LEU A 196 14.48 8.19 -5.28
CA LEU A 196 15.63 9.10 -5.32
C LEU A 196 15.62 9.94 -6.59
N ASP A 197 15.68 11.25 -6.46
CA ASP A 197 15.88 12.19 -7.56
C ASP A 197 17.13 13.04 -7.30
N PHE A 198 18.27 12.56 -7.79
CA PHE A 198 19.57 13.25 -7.62
C PHE A 198 19.63 14.59 -8.33
N LEU A 199 18.90 14.76 -9.43
CA LEU A 199 18.91 16.00 -10.20
C LEU A 199 18.21 17.14 -9.45
N LYS A 200 17.15 16.78 -8.70
CA LYS A 200 16.40 17.75 -7.89
C LYS A 200 16.84 17.82 -6.45
N ASN A 201 17.78 16.97 -6.03
CA ASN A 201 18.13 16.77 -4.63
C ASN A 201 16.88 16.50 -3.77
N GLU A 202 16.06 15.57 -4.23
CA GLU A 202 14.83 15.17 -3.56
C GLU A 202 14.86 13.68 -3.22
N VAL A 203 14.30 13.36 -2.08
CA VAL A 203 13.94 12.00 -1.71
C VAL A 203 12.45 11.92 -1.51
N GLY A 204 11.85 10.90 -2.06
CA GLY A 204 10.44 10.61 -1.89
C GLY A 204 10.20 9.27 -1.23
N ALA A 205 9.00 9.11 -0.71
CA ALA A 205 8.45 7.83 -0.33
C ALA A 205 7.08 7.64 -0.96
N ARG A 206 6.79 6.41 -1.30
CA ARG A 206 5.52 5.99 -1.89
C ARG A 206 4.87 4.94 -0.99
N CYS A 207 3.60 5.17 -0.59
CA CYS A 207 2.83 4.21 0.21
C CYS A 207 1.33 4.53 0.13
N GLY A 208 0.50 3.85 0.96
CA GLY A 208 -0.92 4.12 1.09
C GLY A 208 -1.28 5.29 2.02
N SER A 209 -0.32 5.98 2.65
CA SER A 209 -0.58 7.09 3.57
C SER A 209 0.64 7.95 3.85
N LEU A 210 0.41 9.22 4.28
CA LEU A 210 1.48 10.12 4.72
C LEU A 210 2.27 9.59 5.92
N THR A 211 1.59 8.96 6.86
CA THR A 211 2.25 8.37 8.05
C THR A 211 3.24 7.29 7.65
N ALA A 212 2.88 6.43 6.71
CA ALA A 212 3.78 5.40 6.21
C ALA A 212 4.97 6.01 5.45
N ASN A 213 4.71 7.05 4.63
CA ASN A 213 5.76 7.78 3.93
C ASN A 213 6.72 8.49 4.91
N ALA A 214 6.20 9.11 5.98
CA ALA A 214 7.02 9.73 7.01
C ALA A 214 7.95 8.72 7.71
N VAL A 215 7.45 7.52 8.01
CA VAL A 215 8.27 6.44 8.58
C VAL A 215 9.39 6.03 7.63
N THR A 216 9.08 5.88 6.34
CA THR A 216 10.08 5.55 5.32
C THR A 216 11.13 6.66 5.18
N LEU A 217 10.72 7.94 5.14
CA LEU A 217 11.63 9.06 5.02
C LEU A 217 12.48 9.28 6.28
N ASN A 218 11.93 9.05 7.47
CA ASN A 218 12.73 9.06 8.70
C ASN A 218 13.84 7.99 8.67
N TYR A 219 13.51 6.79 8.15
CA TYR A 219 14.52 5.75 7.96
C TYR A 219 15.62 6.18 6.98
N VAL A 220 15.27 6.90 5.90
CA VAL A 220 16.25 7.48 4.96
C VAL A 220 17.17 8.47 5.68
N LEU A 221 16.61 9.33 6.54
CA LEU A 221 17.42 10.30 7.32
C LEU A 221 18.37 9.62 8.30
N ASP A 222 18.07 8.43 8.78
CA ASP A 222 18.97 7.64 9.64
C ASP A 222 20.12 6.98 8.87
N ILE A 223 20.04 6.88 7.52
CA ILE A 223 21.07 6.30 6.65
C ILE A 223 22.11 7.38 6.25
N VAL A 224 21.70 8.63 6.06
CA VAL A 224 22.52 9.76 5.57
C VAL A 224 23.14 10.54 6.71
#